data_29b3bd6be53a2199e9dbc3c617c51005
#
_entry.id   29b3bd6be53a2199e9dbc3c617c51005
#
_cell.length_a   1.000
_cell.length_b   1.000
_cell.length_c   1.000
_cell.angle_alpha   90.00
_cell.angle_beta   90.00
_cell.angle_gamma   90.00
#
_symmetry.space_group_name_H-M   'P 1'
#
loop_
_entity.id
_entity.type
_entity.pdbx_description
1 polymer ?
#
loop_
_entity_poly.entity_id
_entity_poly.type
_entity_poly.pdbx_seq_one_letter_code
_entity_poly.pdbx_strand_id
1 'polypeptide(L)'
;MQRRPEAEKFERPDIFRPPSERESYFLPLTSGCSNNTCTFCGLYGTKLRLREVRDAKREVEVLSMYVRHGVRLPDIENIVYAVAQRWDGRRVFLQDGDAVVYPFPKLVEVLQYLNEKFPNLERIGSYATPQDILRRSVDELKKLRELKLSIFYTGIESGDDEVLLKIGKGVNSSQMIEGGRKAKEAGIALSLTVILGLGGVEGSRKHVLETARVLSAIDPEYAGALTLTLIPGTPLWQEYEQGTFHPISPFESLEELKGIIENSSFINCFLSSMHASNYLSIRGTLPQDKERMLKELGRVLSKRDPSLLRPEFLRGL
;
A
#
# COMPACT_ATOMS: atom_id res chain seq x y z
N MET A 1 -29.94 -35.31 1.41
CA MET A 1 -28.83 -34.63 0.67
C MET A 1 -28.89 -33.15 0.98
N GLN A 2 -28.11 -32.69 1.95
CA GLN A 2 -27.94 -31.24 2.18
C GLN A 2 -27.14 -30.67 1.02
N ARG A 3 -27.70 -29.70 0.27
CA ARG A 3 -26.95 -28.94 -0.72
C ARG A 3 -25.79 -28.27 0.01
N ARG A 4 -24.54 -28.53 -0.41
CA ARG A 4 -23.41 -27.70 0.00
C ARG A 4 -23.76 -26.27 -0.37
N PRO A 5 -23.59 -25.27 0.51
CA PRO A 5 -23.76 -23.88 0.13
C PRO A 5 -22.89 -23.64 -1.10
N GLU A 6 -23.47 -23.06 -2.15
CA GLU A 6 -22.71 -22.60 -3.31
C GLU A 6 -21.59 -21.69 -2.78
N ALA A 7 -20.34 -22.03 -3.11
CA ALA A 7 -19.21 -21.19 -2.75
C ALA A 7 -19.48 -19.79 -3.35
N GLU A 8 -19.56 -18.78 -2.52
CA GLU A 8 -19.73 -17.40 -2.97
C GLU A 8 -18.70 -17.13 -4.07
N LYS A 9 -19.21 -16.74 -5.25
CA LYS A 9 -18.37 -16.44 -6.41
C LYS A 9 -17.41 -15.29 -6.04
N PHE A 10 -16.13 -15.43 -6.38
CA PHE A 10 -15.17 -14.34 -6.24
C PHE A 10 -15.62 -13.15 -7.09
N GLU A 11 -15.78 -12.00 -6.48
CA GLU A 11 -16.06 -10.74 -7.17
C GLU A 11 -14.77 -9.96 -7.32
N ARG A 12 -14.51 -9.46 -8.52
CA ARG A 12 -13.35 -8.62 -8.78
C ARG A 12 -13.50 -7.32 -7.98
N PRO A 13 -12.51 -6.95 -7.15
CA PRO A 13 -12.55 -5.67 -6.47
C PRO A 13 -12.35 -4.51 -7.46
N ASP A 14 -12.78 -3.31 -7.05
CA ASP A 14 -12.45 -2.08 -7.75
C ASP A 14 -10.93 -1.91 -7.85
N ILE A 15 -10.46 -1.24 -8.91
CA ILE A 15 -9.03 -1.05 -9.11
C ILE A 15 -8.52 0.02 -8.13
N PHE A 16 -7.87 -0.44 -7.08
CA PHE A 16 -7.13 0.40 -6.14
C PHE A 16 -5.64 0.08 -6.26
N ARG A 17 -4.81 1.10 -6.53
CA ARG A 17 -3.40 0.90 -6.88
C ARG A 17 -2.52 2.08 -6.51
N PRO A 18 -1.22 1.85 -6.24
CA PRO A 18 -0.25 2.93 -6.17
C PRO A 18 -0.11 3.64 -7.54
N PRO A 19 0.07 4.97 -7.59
CA PRO A 19 0.27 5.69 -8.85
C PRO A 19 1.43 5.16 -9.70
N SER A 20 2.47 4.61 -9.08
CA SER A 20 3.63 3.97 -9.73
C SER A 20 3.28 2.69 -10.48
N GLU A 21 2.12 2.09 -10.21
CA GLU A 21 1.62 0.87 -10.87
C GLU A 21 0.57 1.18 -11.97
N ARG A 22 0.45 2.46 -12.38
CA ARG A 22 -0.55 2.90 -13.38
C ARG A 22 -0.54 2.09 -14.68
N GLU A 23 0.65 1.65 -15.11
CA GLU A 23 0.85 0.91 -16.36
C GLU A 23 0.96 -0.61 -16.15
N SER A 24 0.80 -1.08 -14.91
CA SER A 24 0.79 -2.51 -14.60
C SER A 24 -0.54 -3.15 -14.96
N TYR A 25 -0.52 -4.43 -15.34
CA TYR A 25 -1.75 -5.23 -15.39
C TYR A 25 -2.19 -5.58 -13.96
N PHE A 26 -3.48 -5.46 -13.68
CA PHE A 26 -4.05 -5.75 -12.36
C PHE A 26 -4.65 -7.13 -12.32
N LEU A 27 -3.97 -8.05 -11.63
CA LEU A 27 -4.46 -9.41 -11.40
C LEU A 27 -4.95 -9.56 -9.96
N PRO A 28 -6.26 -9.56 -9.70
CA PRO A 28 -6.77 -9.76 -8.35
C PRO A 28 -6.60 -11.23 -7.95
N LEU A 29 -5.93 -11.47 -6.83
CA LEU A 29 -5.84 -12.77 -6.17
C LEU A 29 -6.66 -12.81 -4.88
N THR A 30 -6.91 -11.65 -4.31
CA THR A 30 -7.72 -11.46 -3.10
C THR A 30 -8.74 -10.36 -3.33
N SER A 31 -9.78 -10.32 -2.49
CA SER A 31 -10.72 -9.21 -2.34
C SER A 31 -10.87 -8.92 -0.85
N GLY A 32 -10.79 -7.65 -0.45
CA GLY A 32 -10.68 -7.25 0.96
C GLY A 32 -9.26 -7.36 1.49
N CYS A 33 -9.08 -7.13 2.78
CA CYS A 33 -7.77 -7.08 3.44
C CYS A 33 -7.66 -8.15 4.53
N SER A 34 -6.48 -8.77 4.67
CA SER A 34 -6.17 -9.74 5.75
C SER A 34 -6.22 -9.08 7.14
N ASN A 35 -5.87 -7.80 7.24
CA ASN A 35 -6.02 -6.98 8.44
C ASN A 35 -7.16 -5.98 8.27
N ASN A 36 -8.39 -6.46 8.29
CA ASN A 36 -9.62 -5.67 8.12
C ASN A 36 -10.08 -4.96 9.40
N THR A 37 -9.19 -4.72 10.36
CA THR A 37 -9.48 -4.11 11.67
C THR A 37 -8.98 -2.68 11.82
N CYS A 38 -8.32 -2.12 10.78
CA CYS A 38 -7.83 -0.75 10.82
C CYS A 38 -8.99 0.25 10.87
N THR A 39 -9.17 0.94 12.01
CA THR A 39 -10.32 1.78 12.33
C THR A 39 -10.51 3.00 11.43
N PHE A 40 -9.48 3.40 10.68
CA PHE A 40 -9.52 4.53 9.75
C PHE A 40 -9.76 4.13 8.30
N CYS A 41 -9.71 2.83 7.97
CA CYS A 41 -9.63 2.34 6.60
C CYS A 41 -11.01 1.99 6.04
N GLY A 42 -11.26 2.30 4.75
CA GLY A 42 -12.48 1.91 4.05
C GLY A 42 -12.68 0.39 3.90
N LEU A 43 -11.64 -0.40 4.14
CA LEU A 43 -11.73 -1.87 4.19
C LEU A 43 -12.03 -2.41 5.59
N TYR A 44 -12.34 -1.55 6.57
CA TYR A 44 -12.71 -1.98 7.92
C TYR A 44 -13.90 -2.95 7.89
N GLY A 45 -13.75 -4.08 8.58
CA GLY A 45 -14.80 -5.10 8.66
C GLY A 45 -15.09 -5.87 7.38
N THR A 46 -14.38 -5.59 6.26
CA THR A 46 -14.56 -6.35 5.01
C THR A 46 -14.05 -7.77 5.14
N LYS A 47 -14.76 -8.73 4.54
CA LYS A 47 -14.36 -10.13 4.55
C LYS A 47 -13.29 -10.37 3.49
N LEU A 48 -12.13 -10.91 3.91
CA LEU A 48 -11.12 -11.39 2.97
C LEU A 48 -11.68 -12.59 2.17
N ARG A 49 -11.55 -12.52 0.85
CA ARG A 49 -11.89 -13.62 -0.07
C ARG A 49 -10.67 -13.93 -0.94
N LEU A 50 -10.39 -15.22 -1.13
CA LEU A 50 -9.30 -15.69 -1.99
C LEU A 50 -9.89 -16.17 -3.31
N ARG A 51 -9.28 -15.76 -4.42
CA ARG A 51 -9.64 -16.22 -5.77
C ARG A 51 -9.12 -17.63 -5.98
N GLU A 52 -9.85 -18.48 -6.69
CA GLU A 52 -9.34 -19.80 -7.06
C GLU A 52 -8.20 -19.70 -8.10
N VAL A 53 -7.17 -20.53 -7.92
CA VAL A 53 -5.98 -20.55 -8.81
C VAL A 53 -6.38 -20.76 -10.26
N ARG A 54 -7.34 -21.67 -10.50
CA ARG A 54 -7.86 -21.95 -11.85
C ARG A 54 -8.40 -20.68 -12.52
N ASP A 55 -9.13 -19.85 -11.77
CA ASP A 55 -9.77 -18.65 -12.33
C ASP A 55 -8.74 -17.53 -12.57
N ALA A 56 -7.72 -17.42 -11.69
CA ALA A 56 -6.59 -16.53 -11.91
C ALA A 56 -5.78 -16.94 -13.17
N LYS A 57 -5.48 -18.24 -13.32
CA LYS A 57 -4.76 -18.76 -14.49
C LYS A 57 -5.59 -18.61 -15.77
N ARG A 58 -6.91 -18.78 -15.72
CA ARG A 58 -7.80 -18.53 -16.87
C ARG A 58 -7.71 -17.09 -17.33
N GLU A 59 -7.70 -16.13 -16.41
CA GLU A 59 -7.53 -14.72 -16.76
C GLU A 59 -6.18 -14.45 -17.42
N VAL A 60 -5.10 -15.01 -16.88
CA VAL A 60 -3.75 -14.91 -17.46
C VAL A 60 -3.69 -15.50 -18.86
N GLU A 61 -4.33 -16.64 -19.09
CA GLU A 61 -4.44 -17.26 -20.43
C GLU A 61 -5.17 -16.34 -21.41
N VAL A 62 -6.35 -15.85 -21.04
CA VAL A 62 -7.16 -14.95 -21.87
C VAL A 62 -6.40 -13.65 -22.17
N LEU A 63 -5.70 -13.09 -21.16
CA LEU A 63 -4.83 -11.94 -21.35
C LEU A 63 -3.73 -12.22 -22.37
N SER A 64 -3.10 -13.40 -22.31
CA SER A 64 -2.07 -13.81 -23.26
C SER A 64 -2.62 -13.93 -24.69
N MET A 65 -3.81 -14.52 -24.86
CA MET A 65 -4.49 -14.62 -26.15
C MET A 65 -4.83 -13.23 -26.72
N TYR A 66 -5.32 -12.34 -25.87
CA TYR A 66 -5.67 -10.98 -26.28
C TYR A 66 -4.44 -10.18 -26.69
N VAL A 67 -3.37 -10.20 -25.89
CA VAL A 67 -2.13 -9.45 -26.18
C VAL A 67 -1.45 -9.96 -27.46
N ARG A 68 -1.46 -11.28 -27.70
CA ARG A 68 -0.78 -11.88 -28.87
C ARG A 68 -1.62 -11.86 -30.15
N HIS A 69 -2.92 -12.00 -30.02
CA HIS A 69 -3.79 -12.29 -31.18
C HIS A 69 -5.02 -11.37 -31.28
N GLY A 70 -5.23 -10.46 -30.31
CA GLY A 70 -6.42 -9.59 -30.26
C GLY A 70 -7.73 -10.32 -29.93
N VAL A 71 -7.66 -11.60 -29.51
CA VAL A 71 -8.84 -12.43 -29.28
C VAL A 71 -9.55 -12.01 -27.99
N ARG A 72 -10.84 -11.75 -28.05
CA ARG A 72 -11.72 -11.51 -26.91
C ARG A 72 -12.69 -12.66 -26.74
N LEU A 73 -12.85 -13.15 -25.52
CA LEU A 73 -13.82 -14.17 -25.16
C LEU A 73 -15.07 -13.52 -24.55
N PRO A 74 -16.29 -13.97 -24.92
CA PRO A 74 -17.54 -13.31 -24.53
C PRO A 74 -17.86 -13.44 -23.01
N ASP A 75 -17.30 -14.43 -22.33
CA ASP A 75 -17.53 -14.75 -20.92
C ASP A 75 -16.51 -14.08 -19.98
N ILE A 76 -15.65 -13.21 -20.50
CA ILE A 76 -14.63 -12.48 -19.74
C ILE A 76 -15.04 -11.02 -19.57
N GLU A 77 -14.89 -10.52 -18.35
CA GLU A 77 -15.22 -9.14 -18.01
C GLU A 77 -14.45 -8.13 -18.86
N ASN A 78 -15.13 -7.12 -19.38
CA ASN A 78 -14.53 -6.09 -20.24
C ASN A 78 -13.36 -5.34 -19.58
N ILE A 79 -13.34 -5.27 -18.25
CA ILE A 79 -12.26 -4.63 -17.49
C ILE A 79 -10.90 -5.29 -17.75
N VAL A 80 -10.84 -6.61 -17.97
CA VAL A 80 -9.62 -7.35 -18.31
C VAL A 80 -8.97 -6.75 -19.56
N TYR A 81 -9.78 -6.53 -20.59
CA TYR A 81 -9.32 -5.97 -21.87
C TYR A 81 -9.02 -4.48 -21.78
N ALA A 82 -9.80 -3.72 -21.02
CA ALA A 82 -9.58 -2.29 -20.82
C ALA A 82 -8.25 -2.00 -20.10
N VAL A 83 -7.90 -2.83 -19.12
CA VAL A 83 -6.60 -2.75 -18.45
C VAL A 83 -5.47 -3.18 -19.38
N ALA A 84 -5.67 -4.28 -20.13
CA ALA A 84 -4.69 -4.79 -21.07
C ALA A 84 -4.31 -3.79 -22.19
N GLN A 85 -5.23 -2.94 -22.62
CA GLN A 85 -4.98 -1.91 -23.64
C GLN A 85 -3.95 -0.85 -23.18
N ARG A 86 -3.82 -0.65 -21.86
CA ARG A 86 -2.88 0.35 -21.26
C ARG A 86 -1.66 -0.30 -20.63
N TRP A 87 -1.58 -1.62 -20.71
CA TRP A 87 -0.50 -2.38 -20.10
C TRP A 87 0.80 -2.26 -20.89
N ASP A 88 1.91 -2.02 -20.19
CA ASP A 88 3.24 -1.95 -20.79
C ASP A 88 3.83 -3.31 -21.21
N GLY A 89 3.15 -4.42 -20.85
CA GLY A 89 3.63 -5.79 -21.09
C GLY A 89 4.75 -6.25 -20.17
N ARG A 90 5.18 -5.40 -19.22
CA ARG A 90 6.36 -5.61 -18.39
C ARG A 90 6.05 -5.75 -16.90
N ARG A 91 4.93 -5.18 -16.43
CA ARG A 91 4.62 -5.13 -15.01
C ARG A 91 3.25 -5.69 -14.70
N VAL A 92 3.15 -6.47 -13.64
CA VAL A 92 1.88 -6.96 -13.09
C VAL A 92 1.78 -6.51 -11.64
N PHE A 93 0.59 -6.12 -11.23
CA PHE A 93 0.28 -5.80 -9.86
C PHE A 93 -0.76 -6.77 -9.32
N LEU A 94 -0.42 -7.50 -8.26
CA LEU A 94 -1.34 -8.41 -7.59
C LEU A 94 -2.24 -7.60 -6.65
N GLN A 95 -3.50 -7.59 -6.97
CA GLN A 95 -4.54 -6.88 -6.24
C GLN A 95 -5.38 -7.91 -5.46
N ASP A 96 -6.10 -7.65 -4.38
CA ASP A 96 -6.44 -6.42 -3.71
C ASP A 96 -5.67 -6.34 -2.37
N GLY A 97 -6.13 -5.68 -1.37
CA GLY A 97 -5.59 -5.38 -0.05
C GLY A 97 -4.35 -6.14 0.49
N ASP A 98 -4.20 -7.42 0.17
CA ASP A 98 -2.98 -8.21 0.45
C ASP A 98 -2.95 -9.52 -0.35
N ALA A 99 -2.10 -9.63 -1.36
CA ALA A 99 -1.93 -10.89 -2.08
C ALA A 99 -0.91 -11.83 -1.42
N VAL A 100 -0.10 -11.36 -0.46
CA VAL A 100 0.89 -12.20 0.25
C VAL A 100 0.22 -13.16 1.23
N VAL A 101 -1.01 -12.88 1.66
CA VAL A 101 -1.82 -13.82 2.47
C VAL A 101 -2.21 -15.08 1.68
N TYR A 102 -2.19 -15.03 0.35
CA TYR A 102 -2.55 -16.16 -0.50
C TYR A 102 -1.70 -17.40 -0.16
N PRO A 103 -2.26 -18.63 -0.09
CA PRO A 103 -1.48 -19.82 0.24
C PRO A 103 -0.23 -19.96 -0.61
N PHE A 104 0.95 -20.14 0.02
CA PHE A 104 2.25 -20.08 -0.66
C PHE A 104 2.36 -20.95 -1.91
N PRO A 105 1.99 -22.26 -1.88
CA PRO A 105 2.07 -23.11 -3.08
C PRO A 105 1.17 -22.58 -4.22
N LYS A 106 0.00 -22.07 -3.88
CA LYS A 106 -0.95 -21.50 -4.84
C LYS A 106 -0.43 -20.19 -5.43
N LEU A 107 0.20 -19.34 -4.60
CA LEU A 107 0.84 -18.10 -5.07
C LEU A 107 1.98 -18.41 -6.03
N VAL A 108 2.86 -19.35 -5.67
CA VAL A 108 3.94 -19.84 -6.54
C VAL A 108 3.42 -20.32 -7.88
N GLU A 109 2.35 -21.14 -7.88
CA GLU A 109 1.73 -21.66 -9.11
C GLU A 109 1.24 -20.52 -10.03
N VAL A 110 0.57 -19.51 -9.49
CA VAL A 110 0.10 -18.37 -10.30
C VAL A 110 1.27 -17.55 -10.84
N LEU A 111 2.31 -17.29 -10.03
CA LEU A 111 3.49 -16.54 -10.47
C LEU A 111 4.29 -17.28 -11.53
N GLN A 112 4.44 -18.60 -11.40
CA GLN A 112 5.07 -19.43 -12.44
C GLN A 112 4.30 -19.34 -13.75
N TYR A 113 2.98 -19.46 -13.70
CA TYR A 113 2.13 -19.37 -14.88
C TYR A 113 2.18 -17.98 -15.54
N LEU A 114 2.22 -16.90 -14.75
CA LEU A 114 2.45 -15.54 -15.26
C LEU A 114 3.77 -15.45 -16.03
N ASN A 115 4.87 -15.95 -15.46
CA ASN A 115 6.19 -15.93 -16.10
C ASN A 115 6.26 -16.79 -17.34
N GLU A 116 5.55 -17.93 -17.38
CA GLU A 116 5.43 -18.78 -18.57
C GLU A 116 4.72 -18.05 -19.72
N LYS A 117 3.58 -17.42 -19.42
CA LYS A 117 2.77 -16.74 -20.44
C LYS A 117 3.38 -15.40 -20.89
N PHE A 118 4.10 -14.73 -20.01
CA PHE A 118 4.73 -13.42 -20.24
C PHE A 118 6.20 -13.43 -19.84
N PRO A 119 7.08 -14.06 -20.66
CA PRO A 119 8.51 -14.19 -20.33
C PRO A 119 9.23 -12.82 -20.19
N ASN A 120 8.71 -11.78 -20.84
CA ASN A 120 9.26 -10.42 -20.80
C ASN A 120 8.81 -9.61 -19.57
N LEU A 121 8.09 -10.20 -18.62
CA LEU A 121 7.80 -9.54 -17.37
C LEU A 121 9.10 -9.16 -16.65
N GLU A 122 9.16 -7.91 -16.21
CA GLU A 122 10.30 -7.37 -15.46
C GLU A 122 10.01 -7.37 -13.96
N ARG A 123 8.75 -7.09 -13.58
CA ARG A 123 8.35 -6.90 -12.19
C ARG A 123 6.92 -7.34 -11.92
N ILE A 124 6.74 -7.94 -10.75
CA ILE A 124 5.44 -8.14 -10.13
C ILE A 124 5.46 -7.38 -8.81
N GLY A 125 4.47 -6.51 -8.59
CA GLY A 125 4.24 -5.80 -7.35
C GLY A 125 3.02 -6.34 -6.61
N SER A 126 2.93 -6.09 -5.31
CA SER A 126 1.77 -6.45 -4.50
C SER A 126 1.60 -5.52 -3.32
N TYR A 127 0.36 -5.30 -2.89
CA TYR A 127 0.15 -4.91 -1.50
C TYR A 127 0.53 -6.08 -0.59
N ALA A 128 1.06 -5.75 0.57
CA ALA A 128 1.41 -6.73 1.60
C ALA A 128 1.22 -6.10 2.99
N THR A 129 0.55 -6.81 3.89
CA THR A 129 0.53 -6.39 5.29
C THR A 129 1.80 -6.84 6.01
N PRO A 130 2.28 -6.10 7.03
CA PRO A 130 3.42 -6.54 7.83
C PRO A 130 3.21 -7.93 8.43
N GLN A 131 1.97 -8.24 8.85
CA GLN A 131 1.59 -9.55 9.39
C GLN A 131 1.85 -10.70 8.43
N ASP A 132 1.48 -10.52 7.15
CA ASP A 132 1.60 -11.58 6.16
C ASP A 132 3.03 -11.72 5.65
N ILE A 133 3.81 -10.63 5.63
CA ILE A 133 5.27 -10.70 5.43
C ILE A 133 5.93 -11.51 6.56
N LEU A 134 5.56 -11.25 7.82
CA LEU A 134 6.10 -11.97 8.99
C LEU A 134 5.80 -13.48 8.97
N ARG A 135 4.63 -13.88 8.48
CA ARG A 135 4.22 -15.28 8.36
C ARG A 135 5.04 -16.07 7.33
N ARG A 136 5.66 -15.40 6.35
CA ARG A 136 6.52 -16.06 5.35
C ARG A 136 7.91 -16.29 5.92
N SER A 137 8.53 -17.42 5.56
CA SER A 137 9.97 -17.59 5.78
C SER A 137 10.77 -16.72 4.81
N VAL A 138 12.03 -16.46 5.12
CA VAL A 138 12.93 -15.75 4.20
C VAL A 138 13.08 -16.53 2.88
N ASP A 139 13.14 -17.86 2.95
CA ASP A 139 13.25 -18.71 1.76
C ASP A 139 11.98 -18.67 0.90
N GLU A 140 10.80 -18.63 1.51
CA GLU A 140 9.55 -18.39 0.77
C GLU A 140 9.57 -17.03 0.07
N LEU A 141 10.00 -15.97 0.75
CA LEU A 141 10.11 -14.64 0.16
C LEU A 141 11.16 -14.60 -0.96
N LYS A 142 12.32 -15.24 -0.80
CA LYS A 142 13.34 -15.40 -1.86
C LYS A 142 12.76 -16.12 -3.07
N LYS A 143 11.97 -17.19 -2.83
CA LYS A 143 11.28 -17.91 -3.91
C LYS A 143 10.30 -17.02 -4.67
N LEU A 144 9.52 -16.19 -3.98
CA LEU A 144 8.62 -15.22 -4.62
C LEU A 144 9.42 -14.18 -5.41
N ARG A 145 10.57 -13.73 -4.88
CA ARG A 145 11.48 -12.79 -5.57
C ARG A 145 12.07 -13.38 -6.86
N GLU A 146 12.47 -14.65 -6.87
CA GLU A 146 12.89 -15.37 -8.08
C GLU A 146 11.80 -15.39 -9.15
N LEU A 147 10.53 -15.44 -8.74
CA LEU A 147 9.35 -15.38 -9.60
C LEU A 147 8.92 -13.95 -9.94
N LYS A 148 9.83 -12.97 -9.77
CA LYS A 148 9.69 -11.55 -10.09
C LYS A 148 8.72 -10.76 -9.18
N LEU A 149 8.21 -11.33 -8.08
CA LEU A 149 7.52 -10.57 -7.04
C LEU A 149 8.57 -9.79 -6.24
N SER A 150 8.82 -8.55 -6.65
CA SER A 150 10.04 -7.82 -6.29
C SER A 150 9.80 -6.49 -5.60
N ILE A 151 8.55 -6.11 -5.37
CA ILE A 151 8.20 -4.94 -4.58
C ILE A 151 6.92 -5.18 -3.78
N PHE A 152 6.95 -4.83 -2.49
CA PHE A 152 5.78 -4.76 -1.64
C PHE A 152 5.41 -3.31 -1.34
N TYR A 153 4.12 -3.00 -1.45
CA TYR A 153 3.52 -1.76 -0.99
C TYR A 153 2.85 -2.05 0.36
N THR A 154 3.42 -1.48 1.41
CA THR A 154 3.07 -1.84 2.79
C THR A 154 2.74 -0.59 3.61
N GLY A 155 1.52 -0.55 4.12
CA GLY A 155 1.13 0.47 5.09
C GLY A 155 1.74 0.17 6.45
N ILE A 156 2.65 1.01 6.93
CA ILE A 156 3.07 1.02 8.34
C ILE A 156 2.21 1.95 9.18
N GLU A 157 1.64 2.97 8.54
CA GLU A 157 0.72 4.01 9.02
C GLU A 157 1.33 4.89 10.11
N SER A 158 1.91 4.30 11.16
CA SER A 158 2.58 4.92 12.29
C SER A 158 3.73 4.06 12.79
N GLY A 159 4.68 4.65 13.50
CA GLY A 159 5.67 3.91 14.29
C GLY A 159 5.35 3.89 15.78
N ASP A 160 4.31 4.62 16.21
CA ASP A 160 3.90 4.67 17.62
C ASP A 160 2.99 3.50 17.98
N ASP A 161 3.41 2.67 18.91
CA ASP A 161 2.69 1.46 19.31
C ASP A 161 1.31 1.77 19.93
N GLU A 162 1.12 2.94 20.59
CA GLU A 162 -0.18 3.35 21.11
C GLU A 162 -1.14 3.69 19.97
N VAL A 163 -0.66 4.40 18.95
CA VAL A 163 -1.43 4.70 17.72
C VAL A 163 -1.77 3.40 17.00
N LEU A 164 -0.78 2.51 16.81
CA LEU A 164 -0.98 1.23 16.14
C LEU A 164 -2.01 0.34 16.83
N LEU A 165 -1.98 0.30 18.16
CA LEU A 165 -2.98 -0.41 18.96
C LEU A 165 -4.37 0.21 18.80
N LYS A 166 -4.47 1.53 18.92
CA LYS A 166 -5.74 2.28 18.82
C LYS A 166 -6.40 2.10 17.45
N ILE A 167 -5.62 2.13 16.38
CA ILE A 167 -6.16 1.95 15.03
C ILE A 167 -6.39 0.49 14.64
N GLY A 168 -6.09 -0.47 15.50
CA GLY A 168 -6.26 -1.90 15.20
C GLY A 168 -5.34 -2.43 14.11
N LYS A 169 -4.08 -1.93 14.02
CA LYS A 169 -3.11 -2.33 12.98
C LYS A 169 -2.68 -3.80 13.10
N GLY A 170 -2.84 -4.40 14.29
CA GLY A 170 -2.56 -5.83 14.52
C GLY A 170 -1.08 -6.22 14.58
N VAL A 171 -0.17 -5.25 14.50
CA VAL A 171 1.28 -5.38 14.71
C VAL A 171 1.80 -4.15 15.43
N ASN A 172 2.92 -4.30 16.14
CA ASN A 172 3.66 -3.22 16.76
C ASN A 172 4.86 -2.78 15.90
N SER A 173 5.52 -1.71 16.31
CA SER A 173 6.67 -1.13 15.60
C SER A 173 7.83 -2.11 15.42
N SER A 174 8.13 -2.94 16.43
CA SER A 174 9.20 -3.95 16.35
C SER A 174 8.89 -5.02 15.31
N GLN A 175 7.65 -5.50 15.26
CA GLN A 175 7.18 -6.45 14.25
C GLN A 175 7.20 -5.86 12.84
N MET A 176 6.89 -4.56 12.68
CA MET A 176 7.03 -3.88 11.38
C MET A 176 8.48 -3.83 10.92
N ILE A 177 9.41 -3.50 11.82
CA ILE A 177 10.84 -3.48 11.52
C ILE A 177 11.33 -4.88 11.13
N GLU A 178 10.92 -5.91 11.86
CA GLU A 178 11.27 -7.30 11.56
C GLU A 178 10.76 -7.71 10.17
N GLY A 179 9.47 -7.48 9.89
CA GLY A 179 8.86 -7.78 8.58
C GLY A 179 9.54 -7.04 7.43
N GLY A 180 9.83 -5.74 7.62
CA GLY A 180 10.51 -4.94 6.63
C GLY A 180 11.92 -5.44 6.33
N ARG A 181 12.71 -5.74 7.36
CA ARG A 181 14.07 -6.30 7.21
C ARG A 181 14.05 -7.67 6.53
N LYS A 182 13.09 -8.51 6.87
CA LYS A 182 12.90 -9.83 6.27
C LYS A 182 12.60 -9.76 4.76
N ALA A 183 11.75 -8.81 4.33
CA ALA A 183 11.50 -8.58 2.92
C ALA A 183 12.77 -8.10 2.18
N LYS A 184 13.52 -7.17 2.77
CA LYS A 184 14.80 -6.68 2.20
C LYS A 184 15.86 -7.78 2.15
N GLU A 185 15.98 -8.64 3.14
CA GLU A 185 16.89 -9.80 3.13
C GLU A 185 16.57 -10.76 1.99
N ALA A 186 15.30 -10.87 1.63
CA ALA A 186 14.86 -11.65 0.48
C ALA A 186 15.05 -10.94 -0.87
N GLY A 187 15.54 -9.70 -0.89
CA GLY A 187 15.74 -8.88 -2.09
C GLY A 187 14.45 -8.29 -2.66
N ILE A 188 13.40 -8.18 -1.84
CA ILE A 188 12.13 -7.54 -2.21
C ILE A 188 12.17 -6.08 -1.75
N ALA A 189 12.02 -5.16 -2.68
CA ALA A 189 11.95 -3.73 -2.41
C ALA A 189 10.68 -3.37 -1.61
N LEU A 190 10.77 -2.32 -0.81
CA LEU A 190 9.63 -1.84 -0.01
C LEU A 190 9.23 -0.42 -0.42
N SER A 191 7.92 -0.24 -0.61
CA SER A 191 7.27 1.06 -0.67
C SER A 191 6.39 1.19 0.57
N LEU A 192 6.89 1.91 1.59
CA LEU A 192 6.19 2.06 2.86
C LEU A 192 5.30 3.28 2.85
N THR A 193 4.09 3.16 3.40
CA THR A 193 3.14 4.27 3.54
C THR A 193 2.97 4.63 5.01
N VAL A 194 2.99 5.93 5.29
CA VAL A 194 2.68 6.52 6.60
C VAL A 194 1.49 7.45 6.47
N ILE A 195 0.68 7.59 7.53
CA ILE A 195 -0.51 8.45 7.54
C ILE A 195 -0.30 9.60 8.53
N LEU A 196 -0.06 10.79 7.99
CA LEU A 196 0.03 12.02 8.77
C LEU A 196 -1.30 12.31 9.47
N GLY A 197 -1.26 12.70 10.71
CA GLY A 197 -2.42 13.02 11.53
C GLY A 197 -3.09 11.81 12.19
N LEU A 198 -2.58 10.60 12.01
CA LEU A 198 -3.20 9.39 12.56
C LEU A 198 -3.15 9.35 14.10
N GLY A 199 -2.18 10.03 14.71
CA GLY A 199 -2.09 10.19 16.16
C GLY A 199 -3.04 11.24 16.76
N GLY A 200 -3.76 12.00 15.93
CA GLY A 200 -4.48 13.18 16.37
C GLY A 200 -3.56 14.27 16.89
N VAL A 201 -4.14 15.36 17.41
CA VAL A 201 -3.37 16.49 17.98
C VAL A 201 -2.52 16.01 19.16
N GLU A 202 -3.07 15.19 20.04
CA GLU A 202 -2.43 14.76 21.29
C GLU A 202 -1.25 13.82 21.07
N GLY A 203 -1.32 12.95 20.05
CA GLY A 203 -0.31 11.94 19.73
C GLY A 203 0.72 12.38 18.67
N SER A 204 0.54 13.54 18.03
CA SER A 204 1.27 13.97 16.84
C SER A 204 2.81 13.90 17.03
N ARG A 205 3.35 14.47 18.11
CA ARG A 205 4.80 14.49 18.35
C ARG A 205 5.41 13.09 18.48
N LYS A 206 4.76 12.20 19.23
CA LYS A 206 5.24 10.82 19.44
C LYS A 206 5.12 10.03 18.14
N HIS A 207 3.98 10.16 17.45
CA HIS A 207 3.75 9.58 16.13
C HIS A 207 4.89 9.93 15.16
N VAL A 208 5.29 11.20 15.06
CA VAL A 208 6.40 11.67 14.20
C VAL A 208 7.72 10.97 14.53
N LEU A 209 8.13 11.01 15.82
CA LEU A 209 9.44 10.49 16.23
C LEU A 209 9.53 8.97 16.05
N GLU A 210 8.50 8.26 16.48
CA GLU A 210 8.47 6.80 16.37
C GLU A 210 8.33 6.34 14.91
N THR A 211 7.58 7.07 14.08
CA THR A 211 7.48 6.78 12.65
C THR A 211 8.82 6.98 11.95
N ALA A 212 9.53 8.07 12.26
CA ALA A 212 10.88 8.30 11.74
C ALA A 212 11.86 7.20 12.18
N ARG A 213 11.75 6.71 13.42
CA ARG A 213 12.55 5.59 13.94
C ARG A 213 12.29 4.30 13.19
N VAL A 214 11.02 3.94 12.95
CA VAL A 214 10.64 2.72 12.20
C VAL A 214 11.13 2.80 10.77
N LEU A 215 10.88 3.91 10.07
CA LEU A 215 11.34 4.13 8.71
C LEU A 215 12.87 4.00 8.60
N SER A 216 13.61 4.64 9.52
CA SER A 216 15.08 4.54 9.56
C SER A 216 15.58 3.13 9.80
N ALA A 217 14.90 2.37 10.68
CA ALA A 217 15.29 1.01 11.04
C ALA A 217 15.05 -0.01 9.91
N ILE A 218 14.06 0.26 9.05
CA ILE A 218 13.77 -0.55 7.85
C ILE A 218 14.60 -0.09 6.66
N ASP A 219 14.80 1.22 6.50
CA ASP A 219 15.50 1.85 5.36
C ASP A 219 14.92 1.39 4.00
N PRO A 220 13.64 1.73 3.71
CA PRO A 220 12.97 1.29 2.50
C PRO A 220 13.47 2.04 1.26
N GLU A 221 13.28 1.45 0.08
CA GLU A 221 13.58 2.09 -1.22
C GLU A 221 12.63 3.26 -1.49
N TYR A 222 11.37 3.16 -1.02
CA TYR A 222 10.34 4.19 -1.21
C TYR A 222 9.56 4.42 0.09
N ALA A 223 9.27 5.68 0.36
CA ALA A 223 8.36 6.08 1.44
C ALA A 223 7.31 7.07 0.91
N GLY A 224 6.04 6.79 1.17
CA GLY A 224 4.92 7.66 0.85
C GLY A 224 4.28 8.22 2.11
N ALA A 225 4.14 9.54 2.21
CA ALA A 225 3.32 10.16 3.24
C ALA A 225 1.94 10.50 2.65
N LEU A 226 0.88 10.10 3.34
CA LEU A 226 -0.50 10.46 3.06
C LEU A 226 -1.05 11.23 4.26
N THR A 227 -1.94 12.19 4.05
CA THR A 227 -2.64 12.84 5.15
C THR A 227 -3.96 12.12 5.41
N LEU A 228 -4.26 11.86 6.67
CA LEU A 228 -5.50 11.23 7.12
C LEU A 228 -6.72 11.89 6.47
N THR A 229 -7.57 11.07 5.91
CA THR A 229 -8.93 11.44 5.50
C THR A 229 -9.89 10.62 6.33
N LEU A 230 -10.75 11.30 7.07
CA LEU A 230 -11.77 10.64 7.88
C LEU A 230 -12.85 10.08 6.96
N ILE A 231 -13.03 8.77 6.97
CA ILE A 231 -13.99 8.08 6.12
C ILE A 231 -15.28 7.86 6.91
N PRO A 232 -16.44 8.42 6.46
CA PRO A 232 -17.72 8.21 7.11
C PRO A 232 -18.05 6.73 7.32
N GLY A 233 -18.57 6.40 8.51
CA GLY A 233 -18.95 5.03 8.87
C GLY A 233 -17.83 4.17 9.46
N THR A 234 -16.57 4.63 9.43
CA THR A 234 -15.45 3.95 10.11
C THR A 234 -15.47 4.23 11.62
N PRO A 235 -14.86 3.37 12.46
CA PRO A 235 -14.77 3.64 13.91
C PRO A 235 -14.04 4.95 14.23
N LEU A 236 -12.97 5.30 13.49
CA LEU A 236 -12.25 6.57 13.71
C LEU A 236 -13.12 7.78 13.37
N TRP A 237 -13.98 7.68 12.35
CA TRP A 237 -14.99 8.70 12.05
C TRP A 237 -15.96 8.88 13.22
N GLN A 238 -16.42 7.78 13.84
CA GLN A 238 -17.32 7.84 15.01
C GLN A 238 -16.63 8.50 16.21
N GLU A 239 -15.34 8.20 16.45
CA GLU A 239 -14.55 8.88 17.49
C GLU A 239 -14.47 10.39 17.25
N TYR A 240 -14.30 10.79 16.00
CA TYR A 240 -14.30 12.21 15.60
C TYR A 240 -15.65 12.87 15.86
N GLU A 241 -16.77 12.24 15.47
CA GLU A 241 -18.12 12.77 15.72
C GLU A 241 -18.45 12.88 17.21
N GLN A 242 -17.90 11.98 18.03
CA GLN A 242 -18.05 11.99 19.49
C GLN A 242 -17.09 12.98 20.19
N GLY A 243 -16.18 13.62 19.46
CA GLY A 243 -15.19 14.55 20.02
C GLY A 243 -14.10 13.86 20.84
N THR A 244 -13.83 12.57 20.61
CA THR A 244 -12.76 11.79 21.26
C THR A 244 -11.52 11.63 20.39
N PHE A 245 -11.58 11.99 19.13
CA PHE A 245 -10.45 12.11 18.21
C PHE A 245 -10.40 13.53 17.65
N HIS A 246 -9.28 14.21 17.82
CA HIS A 246 -9.04 15.56 17.31
C HIS A 246 -8.07 15.52 16.14
N PRO A 247 -8.55 15.69 14.89
CA PRO A 247 -7.67 15.70 13.73
C PRO A 247 -6.75 16.92 13.75
N ILE A 248 -5.53 16.73 13.24
CA ILE A 248 -4.59 17.83 13.07
C ILE A 248 -5.01 18.77 11.93
N SER A 249 -4.58 20.02 12.02
CA SER A 249 -4.78 21.01 10.96
C SER A 249 -3.90 20.75 9.72
N PRO A 250 -4.20 21.39 8.57
CA PRO A 250 -3.37 21.30 7.38
C PRO A 250 -1.89 21.67 7.63
N PHE A 251 -1.61 22.69 8.43
CA PHE A 251 -0.23 23.09 8.75
C PHE A 251 0.45 22.11 9.69
N GLU A 252 -0.26 21.56 10.66
CA GLU A 252 0.27 20.51 11.54
C GLU A 252 0.63 19.24 10.75
N SER A 253 -0.11 18.89 9.68
CA SER A 253 0.27 17.78 8.82
C SER A 253 1.60 18.04 8.08
N LEU A 254 1.89 19.29 7.72
CA LEU A 254 3.19 19.67 7.16
C LEU A 254 4.30 19.67 8.23
N GLU A 255 3.97 20.03 9.48
CA GLU A 255 4.89 19.95 10.63
C GLU A 255 5.25 18.48 10.91
N GLU A 256 4.28 17.55 10.86
CA GLU A 256 4.55 16.11 10.97
C GLU A 256 5.45 15.60 9.84
N LEU A 257 5.12 15.94 8.58
CA LEU A 257 5.95 15.56 7.42
C LEU A 257 7.39 16.08 7.57
N LYS A 258 7.53 17.35 7.97
CA LYS A 258 8.83 17.97 8.23
C LYS A 258 9.59 17.21 9.33
N GLY A 259 8.92 16.93 10.45
CA GLY A 259 9.50 16.20 11.58
C GLY A 259 9.91 14.78 11.21
N ILE A 260 9.13 14.05 10.42
CA ILE A 260 9.51 12.72 9.92
C ILE A 260 10.77 12.82 9.06
N ILE A 261 10.85 13.77 8.13
CA ILE A 261 12.04 13.96 7.29
C ILE A 261 13.27 14.35 8.12
N GLU A 262 13.12 15.26 9.10
CA GLU A 262 14.21 15.69 9.97
C GLU A 262 14.80 14.56 10.78
N ASN A 263 13.96 13.71 11.36
CA ASN A 263 14.34 12.66 12.30
C ASN A 263 14.62 11.30 11.64
N SER A 264 14.35 11.16 10.32
CA SER A 264 14.68 9.93 9.60
C SER A 264 16.11 9.93 9.07
N SER A 265 16.72 8.74 9.08
CA SER A 265 18.03 8.47 8.51
C SER A 265 17.89 7.34 7.47
N PHE A 266 18.23 7.62 6.22
CA PHE A 266 18.15 6.69 5.10
C PHE A 266 19.49 6.59 4.37
N ILE A 267 19.73 5.45 3.72
CA ILE A 267 20.85 5.26 2.80
C ILE A 267 20.48 5.82 1.42
N ASN A 268 19.30 5.43 0.90
CA ASN A 268 18.81 5.88 -0.41
C ASN A 268 17.30 5.64 -0.53
N CYS A 269 16.48 6.49 0.08
CA CYS A 269 15.01 6.36 0.07
C CYS A 269 14.37 7.49 -0.74
N PHE A 270 13.56 7.17 -1.74
CA PHE A 270 12.72 8.17 -2.40
C PHE A 270 11.47 8.41 -1.56
N LEU A 271 11.39 9.57 -0.93
CA LEU A 271 10.22 10.00 -0.15
C LEU A 271 9.32 10.93 -0.95
N SER A 272 8.01 10.73 -0.85
CA SER A 272 7.01 11.51 -1.59
C SER A 272 5.73 11.74 -0.80
N SER A 273 5.22 12.97 -0.81
CA SER A 273 3.87 13.35 -0.37
C SER A 273 2.99 13.80 -1.56
N MET A 274 3.20 13.23 -2.75
CA MET A 274 2.45 13.61 -3.95
C MET A 274 1.02 13.07 -4.00
N HIS A 275 0.63 12.20 -3.07
CA HIS A 275 -0.73 11.66 -3.02
C HIS A 275 -1.78 12.78 -2.89
N ALA A 276 -2.97 12.55 -3.48
CA ALA A 276 -4.04 13.54 -3.50
C ALA A 276 -4.56 13.94 -2.11
N SER A 277 -4.38 13.09 -1.10
CA SER A 277 -4.75 13.41 0.30
C SER A 277 -3.89 14.49 0.95
N ASN A 278 -2.72 14.82 0.41
CA ASN A 278 -1.81 15.78 1.02
C ASN A 278 -2.13 17.24 0.61
N TYR A 279 -1.89 18.14 1.55
CA TYR A 279 -2.01 19.59 1.32
C TYR A 279 -0.84 20.21 0.54
N LEU A 280 0.34 19.56 0.57
CA LEU A 280 1.53 20.00 -0.15
C LEU A 280 2.25 18.79 -0.74
N SER A 281 2.67 18.92 -2.00
CA SER A 281 3.42 17.89 -2.71
C SER A 281 4.92 18.12 -2.57
N ILE A 282 5.59 17.33 -1.76
CA ILE A 282 7.04 17.33 -1.57
C ILE A 282 7.58 15.97 -1.99
N ARG A 283 8.72 15.94 -2.67
CA ARG A 283 9.40 14.69 -3.04
C ARG A 283 10.91 14.88 -3.18
N GLY A 284 11.63 13.81 -2.93
CA GLY A 284 13.09 13.80 -3.11
C GLY A 284 13.69 12.48 -2.65
N THR A 285 14.93 12.27 -3.01
CA THR A 285 15.74 11.13 -2.55
C THR A 285 16.52 11.54 -1.31
N LEU A 286 16.34 10.82 -0.22
CA LEU A 286 17.00 11.07 1.05
C LEU A 286 18.24 10.16 1.20
N PRO A 287 19.37 10.68 1.68
CA PRO A 287 19.54 12.00 2.32
C PRO A 287 19.83 13.17 1.37
N GLN A 288 20.05 12.93 0.08
CA GLN A 288 20.56 13.92 -0.88
C GLN A 288 19.69 15.18 -0.98
N ASP A 289 18.37 15.02 -0.99
CA ASP A 289 17.40 16.12 -1.11
C ASP A 289 16.90 16.65 0.23
N LYS A 290 17.40 16.15 1.38
CA LYS A 290 16.87 16.48 2.71
C LYS A 290 16.79 17.98 2.96
N GLU A 291 17.88 18.69 2.75
CA GLU A 291 17.93 20.14 2.99
C GLU A 291 16.95 20.91 2.11
N ARG A 292 16.86 20.56 0.83
CA ARG A 292 15.91 21.19 -0.11
C ARG A 292 14.47 21.00 0.34
N MET A 293 14.10 19.76 0.70
CA MET A 293 12.75 19.42 1.15
C MET A 293 12.38 20.14 2.44
N LEU A 294 13.30 20.20 3.41
CA LEU A 294 13.09 20.90 4.68
C LEU A 294 12.98 22.42 4.50
N LYS A 295 13.77 23.01 3.60
CA LYS A 295 13.70 24.44 3.25
C LYS A 295 12.35 24.77 2.60
N GLU A 296 11.85 23.94 1.71
CA GLU A 296 10.55 24.14 1.06
C GLU A 296 9.40 24.08 2.07
N LEU A 297 9.37 23.05 2.93
CA LEU A 297 8.40 22.94 4.03
C LEU A 297 8.50 24.14 4.99
N GLY A 298 9.72 24.51 5.42
CA GLY A 298 9.94 25.64 6.32
C GLY A 298 9.42 26.97 5.74
N ARG A 299 9.57 27.19 4.42
CA ARG A 299 9.05 28.37 3.73
C ARG A 299 7.52 28.45 3.79
N VAL A 300 6.82 27.31 3.60
CA VAL A 300 5.35 27.28 3.67
C VAL A 300 4.88 27.43 5.10
N LEU A 301 5.51 26.73 6.05
CA LEU A 301 5.18 26.78 7.46
C LEU A 301 5.41 28.16 8.10
N SER A 302 6.47 28.89 7.68
CA SER A 302 6.75 30.24 8.22
C SER A 302 5.72 31.28 7.74
N LYS A 303 5.18 31.11 6.55
CA LYS A 303 4.16 32.03 6.01
C LYS A 303 2.77 31.77 6.59
N ARG A 304 2.45 30.51 6.89
CA ARG A 304 1.11 30.06 7.31
C ARG A 304 -0.03 30.59 6.43
N ASP A 305 0.24 30.72 5.14
CA ASP A 305 -0.71 31.19 4.14
C ASP A 305 -1.48 29.98 3.55
N PRO A 306 -2.79 29.85 3.80
CA PRO A 306 -3.60 28.73 3.29
C PRO A 306 -3.63 28.66 1.75
N SER A 307 -3.39 29.77 1.04
CA SER A 307 -3.37 29.77 -0.44
C SER A 307 -2.20 28.97 -1.03
N LEU A 308 -1.20 28.66 -0.23
CA LEU A 308 -0.08 27.78 -0.61
C LEU A 308 -0.39 26.31 -0.52
N LEU A 309 -1.55 25.94 0.07
CA LEU A 309 -1.96 24.57 0.30
C LEU A 309 -2.99 24.14 -0.73
N ARG A 310 -3.05 22.82 -1.00
CA ARG A 310 -4.17 22.26 -1.76
C ARG A 310 -5.47 22.49 -0.99
N PRO A 311 -6.50 23.08 -1.61
CA PRO A 311 -7.81 23.24 -0.99
C PRO A 311 -8.42 21.89 -0.57
N GLU A 312 -9.17 21.87 0.54
CA GLU A 312 -9.77 20.65 1.08
C GLU A 312 -10.61 19.89 0.04
N PHE A 313 -11.42 20.61 -0.76
CA PHE A 313 -12.28 20.01 -1.78
C PHE A 313 -11.54 19.39 -2.98
N LEU A 314 -10.23 19.62 -3.10
CA LEU A 314 -9.36 19.00 -4.12
C LEU A 314 -8.54 17.84 -3.55
N ARG A 315 -8.71 17.53 -2.26
CA ARG A 315 -8.11 16.34 -1.68
C ARG A 315 -8.93 15.11 -2.07
N GLY A 316 -8.26 13.96 -2.18
CA GLY A 316 -8.88 12.69 -2.53
C GLY A 316 -8.13 11.50 -1.96
N LEU A 317 -8.79 10.37 -1.91
CA LEU A 317 -8.21 9.07 -1.56
C LEU A 317 -7.72 8.35 -2.81
#